data_5907278748c7cdce7d2859a5f1fe8550
#
_entry.id   5907278748c7cdce7d2859a5f1fe8550
#
_cell.length_a   1.000
_cell.length_b   1.000
_cell.length_c   1.000
_cell.angle_alpha   90.00
_cell.angle_beta   90.00
_cell.angle_gamma   90.00
#
_symmetry.space_group_name_H-M   'P 1'
#
loop_
_entity.id
_entity.type
_entity.pdbx_description
1 polymer ?
#
loop_
_entity_poly.entity_id
_entity_poly.type
_entity_poly.pdbx_seq_one_letter_code
_entity_poly.pdbx_strand_id
1 'polypeptide(L)'
;MYRRGNFAIYLSQEYCFYETDSPEMFELIDRRCQYERLRKMGFLQYDKMISYKDVLKKEVSSAYSVTTLVRYMGFSFFVENSSEGRFLLRPLEEAAVYLKDFPRQGYDPIYEATEEEVSDIWEERKPIEGFKFDVEPIVYLKKDGVWLVEH
;
A
#
# COMPACT_ATOMS: atom_id res chain seq x y z
N MET A 1 0.10 9.23 -3.50
CA MET A 1 -0.34 8.72 -2.20
C MET A 1 0.37 7.42 -1.87
N TYR A 2 0.72 7.25 -0.63
CA TYR A 2 1.50 6.10 -0.18
C TYR A 2 0.58 4.93 0.11
N ARG A 3 0.88 3.77 -0.48
CA ARG A 3 -0.05 2.65 -0.51
C ARG A 3 0.22 1.64 0.60
N ARG A 4 -0.85 1.07 1.10
CA ARG A 4 -0.83 -0.01 2.07
C ARG A 4 -2.09 -0.85 1.87
N GLY A 5 -1.93 -2.17 1.76
CA GLY A 5 -3.07 -3.07 1.63
C GLY A 5 -2.80 -4.21 0.67
N ASN A 6 -3.85 -4.87 0.27
CA ASN A 6 -3.80 -5.99 -0.66
C ASN A 6 -4.28 -5.57 -2.03
N PHE A 7 -3.58 -6.03 -3.05
CA PHE A 7 -3.85 -5.67 -4.44
C PHE A 7 -3.85 -6.92 -5.32
N ALA A 8 -4.68 -6.88 -6.36
CA ALA A 8 -4.78 -7.95 -7.32
C ALA A 8 -4.79 -7.39 -8.73
N ILE A 9 -4.24 -8.15 -9.68
CA ILE A 9 -4.30 -7.82 -11.09
C ILE A 9 -5.47 -8.61 -11.70
N TYR A 10 -6.43 -7.87 -12.22
CA TYR A 10 -7.62 -8.43 -12.86
C TYR A 10 -7.79 -7.76 -14.22
N LEU A 11 -7.85 -8.56 -15.28
CA LEU A 11 -7.94 -8.07 -16.67
C LEU A 11 -6.87 -6.99 -16.94
N SER A 12 -5.63 -7.26 -16.53
CA SER A 12 -4.45 -6.42 -16.72
C SER A 12 -4.47 -5.07 -15.98
N GLN A 13 -5.37 -4.91 -15.01
CA GLN A 13 -5.45 -3.71 -14.18
C GLN A 13 -5.30 -4.07 -12.71
N GLU A 14 -4.69 -3.18 -11.96
CA GLU A 14 -4.50 -3.35 -10.52
C GLU A 14 -5.69 -2.78 -9.75
N TYR A 15 -6.20 -3.57 -8.80
CA TYR A 15 -7.27 -3.16 -7.90
C TYR A 15 -6.92 -3.53 -6.47
N CYS A 16 -7.35 -2.71 -5.52
CA CYS A 16 -7.36 -3.12 -4.13
C CYS A 16 -8.38 -4.25 -3.96
N PHE A 17 -8.13 -5.21 -3.06
CA PHE A 17 -9.10 -6.25 -2.81
C PHE A 17 -9.24 -6.55 -1.33
N TYR A 18 -10.40 -7.12 -0.99
CA TYR A 18 -10.69 -7.65 0.34
C TYR A 18 -11.18 -9.08 0.22
N GLU A 19 -10.91 -9.86 1.26
CA GLU A 19 -11.50 -11.19 1.40
C GLU A 19 -13.00 -11.06 1.59
N THR A 20 -13.75 -12.04 1.10
CA THR A 20 -15.21 -12.11 1.28
C THR A 20 -15.56 -13.28 2.18
N ASP A 21 -16.86 -13.43 2.51
CA ASP A 21 -17.34 -14.59 3.25
C ASP A 21 -17.16 -15.89 2.47
N SER A 22 -17.08 -15.80 1.15
CA SER A 22 -16.78 -16.95 0.30
C SER A 22 -15.28 -17.12 0.17
N PRO A 23 -14.71 -18.30 0.51
CA PRO A 23 -13.26 -18.52 0.41
C PRO A 23 -12.74 -18.52 -1.03
N GLU A 24 -13.62 -18.59 -2.03
CA GLU A 24 -13.24 -18.63 -3.45
C GLU A 24 -13.31 -17.27 -4.13
N MET A 25 -13.74 -16.23 -3.41
CA MET A 25 -14.01 -14.92 -3.99
C MET A 25 -13.16 -13.82 -3.35
N PHE A 26 -12.79 -12.84 -4.16
CA PHE A 26 -12.30 -11.55 -3.70
C PHE A 26 -13.30 -10.46 -4.05
N GLU A 27 -13.37 -9.41 -3.25
CA GLU A 27 -14.06 -8.18 -3.62
C GLU A 27 -13.02 -7.17 -4.09
N LEU A 28 -13.07 -6.83 -5.37
CA LEU A 28 -12.22 -5.78 -5.95
C LEU A 28 -12.84 -4.42 -5.67
N ILE A 29 -12.02 -3.45 -5.30
CA ILE A 29 -12.48 -2.10 -5.00
C ILE A 29 -11.66 -1.08 -5.76
N ASP A 30 -12.35 -0.12 -6.37
CA ASP A 30 -11.74 1.02 -7.02
C ASP A 30 -12.27 2.32 -6.40
N ARG A 31 -11.35 3.18 -5.96
CA ARG A 31 -11.66 4.47 -5.32
C ARG A 31 -11.27 5.67 -6.19
N ARG A 32 -11.10 5.44 -7.51
CA ARG A 32 -10.62 6.45 -8.45
C ARG A 32 -11.71 7.10 -9.28
N CYS A 33 -12.97 6.99 -8.85
CA CYS A 33 -14.12 7.59 -9.56
C CYS A 33 -14.24 7.14 -11.02
N GLN A 34 -14.04 5.84 -11.28
CA GLN A 34 -14.01 5.29 -12.66
C GLN A 34 -15.23 4.44 -13.00
N TYR A 35 -16.35 4.66 -12.31
CA TYR A 35 -17.53 3.80 -12.50
C TYR A 35 -18.01 3.73 -13.94
N GLU A 36 -18.02 4.85 -14.67
CA GLU A 36 -18.49 4.84 -16.07
C GLU A 36 -17.70 3.88 -16.95
N ARG A 37 -16.41 3.72 -16.68
CA ARG A 37 -15.57 2.74 -17.38
C ARG A 37 -15.78 1.34 -16.81
N LEU A 38 -15.80 1.23 -15.47
CA LEU A 38 -15.82 -0.06 -14.77
C LEU A 38 -17.18 -0.76 -14.85
N ARG A 39 -18.30 -0.03 -15.00
CA ARG A 39 -19.61 -0.65 -15.13
C ARG A 39 -19.70 -1.61 -16.31
N LYS A 40 -18.97 -1.34 -17.37
CA LYS A 40 -18.93 -2.19 -18.56
C LYS A 40 -18.22 -3.52 -18.28
N MET A 41 -17.42 -3.59 -17.22
CA MET A 41 -16.72 -4.78 -16.77
C MET A 41 -17.48 -5.50 -15.64
N GLY A 42 -18.69 -5.07 -15.34
CA GLY A 42 -19.53 -5.68 -14.32
C GLY A 42 -19.36 -5.11 -12.92
N PHE A 43 -18.63 -4.01 -12.74
CA PHE A 43 -18.52 -3.33 -11.45
C PHE A 43 -19.84 -2.68 -11.08
N LEU A 44 -20.13 -2.70 -9.79
CA LEU A 44 -21.28 -2.02 -9.19
C LEU A 44 -20.79 -0.73 -8.52
N GLN A 45 -21.67 0.23 -8.39
CA GLN A 45 -21.35 1.49 -7.74
C GLN A 45 -21.79 1.47 -6.28
N TYR A 46 -20.87 1.73 -5.36
CA TYR A 46 -21.19 1.91 -3.96
C TYR A 46 -21.58 3.37 -3.67
N ASP A 47 -20.77 4.32 -4.19
CA ASP A 47 -21.06 5.75 -4.15
C ASP A 47 -20.36 6.44 -5.34
N LYS A 48 -20.32 7.77 -5.37
CA LYS A 48 -19.72 8.52 -6.49
C LYS A 48 -18.24 8.17 -6.71
N MET A 49 -17.53 7.77 -5.67
CA MET A 49 -16.09 7.54 -5.71
C MET A 49 -15.73 6.07 -5.79
N ILE A 50 -16.56 5.21 -5.25
CA ILE A 50 -16.21 3.80 -5.00
C ILE A 50 -17.03 2.87 -5.87
N SER A 51 -16.33 2.00 -6.61
CA SER A 51 -16.91 0.91 -7.37
C SER A 51 -16.36 -0.42 -6.86
N TYR A 52 -17.13 -1.49 -6.98
CA TYR A 52 -16.71 -2.80 -6.49
C TYR A 52 -17.18 -3.92 -7.40
N LYS A 53 -16.47 -5.04 -7.35
CA LYS A 53 -16.88 -6.24 -8.06
C LYS A 53 -16.37 -7.48 -7.31
N ASP A 54 -17.26 -8.45 -7.10
CA ASP A 54 -16.84 -9.76 -6.60
C ASP A 54 -16.34 -10.60 -7.77
N VAL A 55 -15.15 -11.15 -7.63
CA VAL A 55 -14.55 -12.01 -8.65
C VAL A 55 -14.06 -13.31 -8.02
N LEU A 56 -13.99 -14.35 -8.82
CA LEU A 56 -13.36 -15.60 -8.37
C LEU A 56 -11.85 -15.39 -8.23
N LYS A 57 -11.25 -15.96 -7.20
CA LYS A 57 -9.80 -15.88 -7.00
C LYS A 57 -9.02 -16.38 -8.21
N LYS A 58 -9.54 -17.40 -8.90
CA LYS A 58 -8.91 -17.94 -10.11
C LYS A 58 -8.93 -16.99 -11.31
N GLU A 59 -9.74 -15.93 -11.27
CA GLU A 59 -9.83 -14.95 -12.34
C GLU A 59 -8.76 -13.87 -12.24
N VAL A 60 -8.10 -13.73 -11.08
CA VAL A 60 -7.01 -12.76 -10.93
C VAL A 60 -5.69 -13.40 -11.35
N SER A 61 -4.87 -12.64 -12.05
CA SER A 61 -3.60 -13.14 -12.57
C SER A 61 -2.46 -13.05 -11.57
N SER A 62 -2.56 -12.14 -10.59
CA SER A 62 -1.55 -11.93 -9.55
C SER A 62 -2.21 -11.29 -8.35
N ALA A 63 -1.70 -11.59 -7.15
CA ALA A 63 -2.16 -10.94 -5.92
C ALA A 63 -0.99 -10.78 -4.95
N TYR A 64 -0.93 -9.64 -4.28
CA TYR A 64 0.20 -9.29 -3.41
C TYR A 64 -0.22 -8.26 -2.38
N SER A 65 0.53 -8.18 -1.29
CA SER A 65 0.38 -7.11 -0.32
C SER A 65 1.40 -6.00 -0.63
N VAL A 66 1.03 -4.77 -0.32
CA VAL A 66 1.87 -3.58 -0.50
C VAL A 66 2.04 -2.88 0.83
N THR A 67 3.27 -2.50 1.14
CA THR A 67 3.61 -1.70 2.31
C THR A 67 4.55 -0.60 1.86
N THR A 68 4.32 0.63 2.31
CA THR A 68 5.23 1.74 2.06
C THR A 68 6.18 1.89 3.24
N LEU A 69 7.46 2.03 2.95
CA LEU A 69 8.53 2.22 3.94
C LEU A 69 9.32 3.47 3.61
N VAL A 70 9.98 3.99 4.62
CA VAL A 70 10.89 5.13 4.46
C VAL A 70 12.20 4.86 5.22
N ARG A 71 13.27 5.53 4.81
CA ARG A 71 14.50 5.60 5.58
C ARG A 71 14.59 7.00 6.18
N TYR A 72 14.67 7.02 7.51
CA TYR A 72 14.70 8.23 8.32
C TYR A 72 15.76 8.07 9.41
N MET A 73 16.65 9.05 9.55
CA MET A 73 17.76 8.99 10.50
C MET A 73 18.61 7.71 10.37
N GLY A 74 18.75 7.19 9.16
CA GLY A 74 19.54 5.98 8.88
C GLY A 74 18.85 4.65 9.19
N PHE A 75 17.58 4.67 9.59
CA PHE A 75 16.81 3.46 9.89
C PHE A 75 15.56 3.36 9.03
N SER A 76 15.06 2.14 8.88
CA SER A 76 13.84 1.88 8.12
C SER A 76 12.61 1.91 9.03
N PHE A 77 11.53 2.49 8.52
CA PHE A 77 10.25 2.62 9.22
C PHE A 77 9.12 2.26 8.29
N PHE A 78 8.04 1.69 8.86
CA PHE A 78 6.77 1.58 8.14
C PHE A 78 6.04 2.93 8.16
N VAL A 79 5.41 3.27 7.04
CA VAL A 79 4.49 4.40 6.99
C VAL A 79 3.14 3.94 7.52
N GLU A 80 2.81 4.34 8.74
CA GLU A 80 1.53 4.02 9.38
C GLU A 80 0.41 4.87 8.78
N ASN A 81 0.70 6.15 8.55
CA ASN A 81 -0.23 7.10 7.96
C ASN A 81 0.55 8.23 7.29
N SER A 82 -0.07 8.88 6.34
CA SER A 82 0.51 10.05 5.68
C SER A 82 -0.57 11.08 5.39
N SER A 83 -0.24 12.35 5.56
CA SER A 83 -1.15 13.46 5.29
C SER A 83 -0.34 14.71 5.04
N GLU A 84 -0.65 15.43 3.96
CA GLU A 84 -0.07 16.73 3.65
C GLU A 84 1.47 16.77 3.70
N GLY A 85 2.12 15.75 3.12
CA GLY A 85 3.57 15.68 3.07
C GLY A 85 4.24 15.29 4.39
N ARG A 86 3.46 14.82 5.35
CA ARG A 86 3.95 14.34 6.64
C ARG A 86 3.66 12.86 6.79
N PHE A 87 4.59 12.16 7.43
CA PHE A 87 4.48 10.74 7.75
C PHE A 87 4.32 10.54 9.24
N LEU A 88 3.45 9.60 9.58
CA LEU A 88 3.46 8.96 10.89
C LEU A 88 4.14 7.62 10.71
N LEU A 89 5.24 7.40 11.43
CA LEU A 89 6.15 6.28 11.20
C LEU A 89 6.15 5.31 12.36
N ARG A 90 6.16 4.02 12.04
CA ARG A 90 6.34 2.94 13.00
C ARG A 90 7.73 2.33 12.78
N PRO A 91 8.59 2.26 13.80
CA PRO A 91 9.94 1.74 13.63
C PRO A 91 9.93 0.24 13.35
N LEU A 92 10.83 -0.19 12.47
CA LEU A 92 11.18 -1.59 12.36
C LEU A 92 12.07 -1.98 13.55
N GLU A 93 12.28 -3.28 13.74
CA GLU A 93 12.94 -3.82 14.91
C GLU A 93 14.29 -3.15 15.22
N GLU A 94 15.12 -2.93 14.21
CA GLU A 94 16.42 -2.28 14.37
C GLU A 94 16.27 -0.85 14.89
N ALA A 95 15.39 -0.07 14.30
CA ALA A 95 15.13 1.30 14.74
C ALA A 95 14.60 1.33 16.18
N ALA A 96 13.70 0.41 16.51
CA ALA A 96 13.10 0.34 17.84
C ALA A 96 14.15 0.07 18.94
N VAL A 97 15.21 -0.68 18.61
CA VAL A 97 16.29 -0.97 19.56
C VAL A 97 17.16 0.26 19.82
N TYR A 98 17.51 1.01 18.77
CA TYR A 98 18.44 2.14 18.88
C TYR A 98 17.78 3.46 19.23
N LEU A 99 16.50 3.64 18.94
CA LEU A 99 15.79 4.90 19.13
C LEU A 99 14.80 4.76 20.28
N LYS A 100 15.33 4.77 21.53
CA LYS A 100 14.52 4.50 22.73
C LYS A 100 13.78 5.72 23.29
N ASP A 101 14.18 6.94 22.92
CA ASP A 101 13.75 8.18 23.57
C ASP A 101 12.72 8.97 22.76
N PHE A 102 11.90 8.29 21.96
CA PHE A 102 10.95 8.95 21.09
C PHE A 102 9.55 9.03 21.68
N PRO A 103 8.75 10.02 21.23
CA PRO A 103 7.36 10.11 21.64
C PRO A 103 6.61 8.82 21.33
N ARG A 104 5.74 8.44 22.24
CA ARG A 104 4.94 7.22 22.08
C ARG A 104 3.46 7.59 22.10
N GLN A 105 2.68 6.91 21.27
CA GLN A 105 1.25 6.95 21.38
C GLN A 105 0.82 5.66 22.08
N GLY A 106 0.44 5.76 23.35
CA GLY A 106 0.24 4.58 24.18
C GLY A 106 1.56 3.88 24.44
N TYR A 107 1.65 2.58 24.14
CA TYR A 107 2.86 1.78 24.33
C TYR A 107 3.74 1.72 23.08
N ASP A 108 3.25 2.19 21.94
CA ASP A 108 3.97 2.11 20.67
C ASP A 108 4.77 3.36 20.39
N PRO A 109 6.06 3.24 20.03
CA PRO A 109 6.84 4.39 19.58
C PRO A 109 6.32 4.87 18.23
N ILE A 110 6.06 6.17 18.12
CA ILE A 110 5.61 6.82 16.90
C ILE A 110 6.54 7.98 16.59
N TYR A 111 6.90 8.06 15.32
CA TYR A 111 7.79 9.08 14.80
C TYR A 111 7.07 9.90 13.76
N GLU A 112 7.32 11.18 13.73
CA GLU A 112 6.81 12.05 12.67
C GLU A 112 7.97 12.56 11.83
N ALA A 113 7.82 12.54 10.52
CA ALA A 113 8.79 13.07 9.59
C ALA A 113 8.07 13.68 8.38
N THR A 114 8.73 14.61 7.74
CA THR A 114 8.24 15.17 6.48
C THR A 114 8.86 14.41 5.31
N GLU A 115 8.29 14.59 4.11
CA GLU A 115 8.84 13.99 2.89
C GLU A 115 10.28 14.43 2.64
N GLU A 116 10.65 15.65 3.02
CA GLU A 116 12.01 16.17 2.85
C GLU A 116 12.99 15.58 3.83
N GLU A 117 12.54 15.20 5.02
CA GLU A 117 13.41 14.65 6.06
C GLU A 117 13.80 13.19 5.83
N VAL A 118 13.04 12.45 5.02
CA VAL A 118 13.34 11.07 4.71
C VAL A 118 14.23 10.99 3.47
N SER A 119 15.24 10.12 3.50
CA SER A 119 16.14 9.97 2.35
C SER A 119 15.58 9.06 1.28
N ASP A 120 14.81 8.06 1.67
CA ASP A 120 14.26 7.06 0.76
C ASP A 120 12.79 6.80 1.10
N ILE A 121 12.01 6.55 0.06
CA ILE A 121 10.61 6.10 0.14
C ILE A 121 10.46 4.97 -0.88
N TRP A 122 9.98 3.81 -0.43
CA TRP A 122 9.76 2.69 -1.35
C TRP A 122 8.54 1.88 -0.97
N GLU A 123 8.01 1.17 -1.96
CA GLU A 123 6.98 0.17 -1.75
C GLU A 123 7.62 -1.21 -1.73
N GLU A 124 7.28 -2.02 -0.75
CA GLU A 124 7.55 -3.44 -0.75
C GLU A 124 6.29 -4.18 -1.11
N ARG A 125 6.40 -5.13 -2.04
CA ARG A 125 5.31 -5.98 -2.46
C ARG A 125 5.68 -7.41 -2.16
N LYS A 126 4.76 -8.12 -1.51
CA LYS A 126 4.97 -9.52 -1.10
C LYS A 126 3.87 -10.39 -1.68
N PRO A 127 4.22 -11.60 -2.19
CA PRO A 127 3.22 -12.48 -2.78
C PRO A 127 2.20 -12.92 -1.74
N ILE A 128 0.96 -13.09 -2.20
CA ILE A 128 -0.08 -13.76 -1.42
C ILE A 128 -0.05 -15.22 -1.79
N GLU A 129 -0.06 -16.09 -0.79
CA GLU A 129 0.03 -17.54 -0.98
C GLU A 129 -1.04 -18.03 -1.94
N GLY A 130 -0.62 -18.86 -2.90
CA GLY A 130 -1.52 -19.43 -3.89
C GLY A 130 -1.67 -18.62 -5.17
N PHE A 131 -1.01 -17.47 -5.27
CA PHE A 131 -1.11 -16.60 -6.45
C PHE A 131 0.25 -16.37 -7.08
N LYS A 132 0.24 -16.04 -8.37
CA LYS A 132 1.43 -15.58 -9.06
C LYS A 132 1.90 -14.24 -8.49
N PHE A 133 3.21 -14.04 -8.53
CA PHE A 133 3.83 -12.79 -8.13
C PHE A 133 4.63 -12.25 -9.32
N ASP A 134 3.95 -11.47 -10.15
CA ASP A 134 4.49 -10.96 -11.41
C ASP A 134 4.80 -9.46 -11.34
N VAL A 135 5.03 -8.92 -10.15
CA VAL A 135 5.32 -7.50 -9.96
C VAL A 135 6.70 -7.32 -9.35
N GLU A 136 7.26 -6.13 -9.53
CA GLU A 136 8.53 -5.79 -8.89
C GLU A 136 8.38 -5.81 -7.37
N PRO A 137 9.24 -6.57 -6.64
CA PRO A 137 9.10 -6.68 -5.18
C PRO A 137 9.41 -5.39 -4.43
N ILE A 138 10.28 -4.55 -4.97
CA ILE A 138 10.62 -3.25 -4.37
C ILE A 138 10.60 -2.18 -5.44
N VAL A 139 9.84 -1.12 -5.20
CA VAL A 139 9.77 0.03 -6.11
C VAL A 139 10.05 1.30 -5.33
N TYR A 140 11.12 2.00 -5.70
CA TYR A 140 11.49 3.27 -5.06
C TYR A 140 10.70 4.43 -5.64
N LEU A 141 10.17 5.27 -4.77
CA LEU A 141 9.55 6.55 -5.13
C LEU A 141 10.55 7.68 -4.93
N LYS A 142 11.40 7.57 -3.92
CA LYS A 142 12.49 8.48 -3.61
C LYS A 142 13.68 7.63 -3.18
N LYS A 143 14.88 7.96 -3.65
CA LYS A 143 16.09 7.21 -3.30
C LYS A 143 17.27 8.15 -3.18
N ASP A 144 18.02 8.02 -2.07
CA ASP A 144 19.19 8.85 -1.78
C ASP A 144 18.89 10.35 -1.93
N GLY A 145 17.73 10.77 -1.47
CA GLY A 145 17.29 12.16 -1.51
C GLY A 145 16.72 12.63 -2.85
N VAL A 146 16.64 11.75 -3.84
CA VAL A 146 16.16 12.08 -5.19
C VAL A 146 14.80 11.45 -5.46
N TRP A 147 13.82 12.26 -5.86
CA TRP A 147 12.50 11.77 -6.27
C TRP A 147 12.60 11.09 -7.63
N LEU A 148 12.05 9.87 -7.72
CA LEU A 148 12.02 9.07 -8.94
C LEU A 148 10.65 9.11 -9.61
N VAL A 149 9.64 9.67 -8.95
CA VAL A 149 8.27 9.84 -9.44
C VAL A 149 7.84 11.28 -9.23
N GLU A 150 6.79 11.68 -9.93
CA GLU A 150 6.16 12.99 -9.68
C GLU A 150 5.51 12.98 -8.30
N HIS A 151 5.62 14.11 -7.60
CA HIS A 151 5.06 14.24 -6.26
C HIS A 151 4.48 15.62 -5.99
#